data_189acc6053e0236bd7549e92119932fb
#
_entry.id   189acc6053e0236bd7549e92119932fb
#
_cell.length_a   1.000
_cell.length_b   1.000
_cell.length_c   1.000
_cell.angle_alpha   90.00
_cell.angle_beta   90.00
_cell.angle_gamma   90.00
#
_symmetry.space_group_name_H-M   'P 1'
#
loop_
_entity.id
_entity.type
_entity.pdbx_description
1 polymer ?
#
loop_
_entity_poly.entity_id
_entity_poly.type
_entity_poly.pdbx_seq_one_letter_code
_entity_poly.pdbx_strand_id
1 'polypeptide(L)'
;MSVLKVTEVRDLAGIGGFSFSSGTVTALGTLKVNDININGNISGSSNYIVPSLSGQSGRFLTTNGTSMSWQGLTAVAGLRSMQVWTSNGTWNRPSGVETIQVTVTGAGGGGSGYTESGGAGGTAERVIDVTNTSSVSVTVGNPGGGTNYSGCGGGGNTSSFGGYCSGGGGQGANCRQQHAGGVGGNGSGGTLNV
;
A
#
# COMPACT_ATOMS: atom_id res chain seq x y z
N MET A 1 22.17 32.23 -53.41
CA MET A 1 22.38 31.51 -52.15
C MET A 1 23.66 30.70 -52.30
N SER A 2 24.73 30.99 -51.56
CA SER A 2 25.99 30.29 -51.67
C SER A 2 25.95 29.08 -50.74
N VAL A 3 26.19 27.89 -51.27
CA VAL A 3 26.26 26.64 -50.52
C VAL A 3 27.73 26.22 -50.38
N LEU A 4 28.19 26.14 -49.15
CA LEU A 4 29.51 25.57 -48.87
C LEU A 4 29.35 24.04 -48.74
N LYS A 5 29.92 23.29 -49.67
CA LYS A 5 30.04 21.82 -49.55
C LYS A 5 31.34 21.48 -48.87
N VAL A 6 31.28 20.98 -47.66
CA VAL A 6 32.42 20.45 -46.92
C VAL A 6 32.30 18.91 -46.93
N THR A 7 33.27 18.24 -47.56
CA THR A 7 33.28 16.77 -47.67
C THR A 7 33.83 16.11 -46.41
N GLU A 8 34.67 16.78 -45.70
CA GLU A 8 35.25 16.30 -44.45
C GLU A 8 35.68 17.48 -43.56
N VAL A 9 35.37 17.35 -42.30
CA VAL A 9 35.83 18.27 -41.28
C VAL A 9 36.57 17.45 -40.23
N ARG A 10 37.88 17.69 -40.10
CA ARG A 10 38.71 17.06 -39.07
C ARG A 10 39.16 18.09 -38.08
N ASP A 11 39.01 17.79 -36.80
CA ASP A 11 39.68 18.53 -35.75
C ASP A 11 41.12 18.07 -35.64
N LEU A 12 42.06 18.96 -35.94
CA LEU A 12 43.47 18.66 -35.97
C LEU A 12 44.18 18.81 -34.62
N ALA A 13 43.50 19.28 -33.56
CA ALA A 13 44.20 19.61 -32.34
C ALA A 13 43.35 19.51 -31.06
N GLY A 14 42.17 18.95 -31.07
CA GLY A 14 41.37 18.84 -29.86
C GLY A 14 40.91 20.17 -29.23
N ILE A 15 40.95 21.24 -30.00
CA ILE A 15 40.67 22.59 -29.52
C ILE A 15 39.58 23.21 -30.39
N GLY A 16 38.38 22.72 -30.28
CA GLY A 16 37.27 23.45 -30.85
C GLY A 16 36.31 22.62 -31.66
N GLY A 17 35.12 22.59 -31.24
CA GLY A 17 33.99 22.06 -31.95
C GLY A 17 33.44 23.06 -32.97
N PHE A 18 32.62 22.57 -33.87
CA PHE A 18 31.75 23.42 -34.69
C PHE A 18 30.74 24.14 -33.82
N SER A 19 30.73 25.44 -33.92
CA SER A 19 29.69 26.23 -33.27
C SER A 19 28.84 26.86 -34.35
N PHE A 20 27.53 26.65 -34.23
CA PHE A 20 26.52 27.33 -35.03
C PHE A 20 25.78 28.30 -34.10
N SER A 21 25.95 29.58 -34.35
CA SER A 21 25.35 30.63 -33.52
C SER A 21 23.87 30.82 -33.81
N SER A 22 23.40 30.39 -34.98
CA SER A 22 21.96 30.31 -35.33
C SER A 22 21.83 29.40 -36.56
N GLY A 23 20.81 28.57 -36.56
CA GLY A 23 20.50 27.74 -37.71
C GLY A 23 20.31 26.25 -37.38
N THR A 24 19.96 25.49 -38.40
CA THR A 24 19.70 24.06 -38.33
C THR A 24 20.88 23.31 -38.95
N VAL A 25 21.39 22.31 -38.25
CA VAL A 25 22.30 21.31 -38.81
C VAL A 25 21.47 20.13 -39.29
N THR A 26 21.48 19.89 -40.61
CA THR A 26 20.76 18.76 -41.18
C THR A 26 21.78 17.67 -41.56
N ALA A 27 21.66 16.52 -40.93
CA ALA A 27 22.39 15.31 -41.33
C ALA A 27 21.46 14.48 -42.25
N LEU A 28 21.95 14.19 -43.47
CA LEU A 28 21.27 13.34 -44.45
C LEU A 28 21.51 11.84 -44.18
N GLY A 29 21.73 11.47 -42.93
CA GLY A 29 22.02 10.12 -42.51
C GLY A 29 22.18 10.05 -41.00
N THR A 30 22.87 9.03 -40.51
CA THR A 30 23.09 8.87 -39.07
C THR A 30 24.22 9.80 -38.61
N LEU A 31 23.90 10.70 -37.68
CA LEU A 31 24.89 11.47 -36.94
C LEU A 31 25.41 10.59 -35.78
N LYS A 32 26.67 10.19 -35.83
CA LYS A 32 27.34 9.46 -34.72
C LYS A 32 28.13 10.46 -33.89
N VAL A 33 27.76 10.62 -32.65
CA VAL A 33 28.46 11.45 -31.66
C VAL A 33 28.69 10.62 -30.41
N ASN A 34 29.83 10.80 -29.76
CA ASN A 34 30.13 10.10 -28.52
C ASN A 34 29.37 10.71 -27.35
N ASP A 35 29.26 12.03 -27.32
CA ASP A 35 28.52 12.75 -26.29
C ASP A 35 27.68 13.86 -26.94
N ILE A 36 26.44 13.93 -26.58
CA ILE A 36 25.53 15.04 -26.95
C ILE A 36 25.15 15.79 -25.66
N ASN A 37 25.65 17.01 -25.52
CA ASN A 37 25.21 17.90 -24.46
C ASN A 37 24.12 18.82 -25.01
N ILE A 38 22.89 18.61 -24.55
CA ILE A 38 21.73 19.33 -25.01
C ILE A 38 21.17 20.16 -23.86
N ASN A 39 21.32 21.49 -23.95
CA ASN A 39 20.73 22.42 -23.00
C ASN A 39 19.26 22.74 -23.29
N GLY A 40 18.62 21.96 -24.15
CA GLY A 40 17.23 22.16 -24.59
C GLY A 40 16.52 20.83 -24.80
N ASN A 41 15.52 20.86 -25.64
CA ASN A 41 14.75 19.66 -25.98
C ASN A 41 15.31 18.97 -27.23
N ILE A 42 15.32 17.64 -27.22
CA ILE A 42 15.49 16.85 -28.44
C ILE A 42 14.13 16.67 -29.06
N SER A 43 13.93 17.23 -30.24
CA SER A 43 12.70 17.04 -31.02
C SER A 43 13.04 16.44 -32.37
N GLY A 44 12.30 15.45 -32.82
CA GLY A 44 12.46 14.82 -34.12
C GLY A 44 11.12 14.66 -34.83
N SER A 45 11.16 14.43 -36.16
CA SER A 45 9.94 14.17 -36.94
C SER A 45 9.25 12.85 -36.58
N SER A 46 9.85 12.04 -35.76
CA SER A 46 9.27 10.83 -35.15
C SER A 46 8.91 11.00 -33.69
N ASN A 47 8.71 12.23 -33.22
CA ASN A 47 8.17 12.59 -31.91
C ASN A 47 8.94 12.07 -30.68
N TYR A 48 10.25 11.95 -30.75
CA TYR A 48 11.03 11.71 -29.54
C TYR A 48 11.52 13.07 -28.97
N ILE A 49 10.67 13.69 -28.16
CA ILE A 49 11.08 14.80 -27.30
C ILE A 49 11.37 14.21 -25.93
N VAL A 50 12.65 14.21 -25.55
CA VAL A 50 13.02 13.86 -24.16
C VAL A 50 12.86 15.12 -23.31
N PRO A 51 11.95 15.15 -22.34
CA PRO A 51 11.79 16.31 -21.47
C PRO A 51 13.04 16.55 -20.62
N SER A 52 13.30 17.82 -20.27
CA SER A 52 14.45 18.19 -19.45
C SER A 52 14.55 17.33 -18.17
N LEU A 53 15.75 16.88 -17.84
CA LEU A 53 16.06 16.15 -16.60
C LEU A 53 16.16 17.07 -15.37
N SER A 54 16.27 18.38 -15.58
CA SER A 54 16.43 19.34 -14.48
C SER A 54 15.21 19.32 -13.55
N GLY A 55 15.44 19.18 -12.26
CA GLY A 55 14.39 19.14 -11.24
C GLY A 55 13.54 17.86 -11.21
N GLN A 56 13.93 16.81 -11.93
CA GLN A 56 13.17 15.56 -12.06
C GLN A 56 13.71 14.41 -11.18
N SER A 57 14.51 14.72 -10.18
CA SER A 57 15.04 13.71 -9.25
C SER A 57 13.88 12.93 -8.59
N GLY A 58 13.99 11.61 -8.57
CA GLY A 58 12.97 10.72 -8.01
C GLY A 58 11.73 10.53 -8.89
N ARG A 59 11.75 11.02 -10.14
CA ARG A 59 10.67 10.80 -11.12
C ARG A 59 11.08 9.78 -12.17
N PHE A 60 10.12 9.15 -12.80
CA PHE A 60 10.32 8.25 -13.93
C PHE A 60 9.69 8.81 -15.20
N LEU A 61 10.33 8.51 -16.34
CA LEU A 61 9.83 8.91 -17.63
C LEU A 61 8.69 7.99 -18.07
N THR A 62 7.55 8.56 -18.40
CA THR A 62 6.37 7.84 -18.89
C THR A 62 5.93 8.36 -20.25
N THR A 63 5.15 7.59 -20.97
CA THR A 63 4.55 7.99 -22.25
C THR A 63 3.07 7.62 -22.27
N ASN A 64 2.27 8.49 -22.89
CA ASN A 64 0.87 8.22 -23.22
C ASN A 64 0.68 7.74 -24.67
N GLY A 65 1.78 7.37 -25.35
CA GLY A 65 1.80 7.00 -26.77
C GLY A 65 2.00 8.18 -27.73
N THR A 66 1.81 9.42 -27.27
CA THR A 66 1.96 10.64 -28.10
C THR A 66 3.07 11.55 -27.57
N SER A 67 3.27 11.59 -26.25
CA SER A 67 4.28 12.41 -25.60
C SER A 67 4.93 11.68 -24.43
N MET A 68 6.12 12.15 -24.06
CA MET A 68 6.81 11.70 -22.84
C MET A 68 6.70 12.77 -21.77
N SER A 69 6.53 12.35 -20.52
CA SER A 69 6.47 13.24 -19.36
C SER A 69 7.10 12.59 -18.12
N TRP A 70 7.61 13.41 -17.22
CA TRP A 70 8.13 12.95 -15.95
C TRP A 70 6.98 12.80 -14.95
N GLN A 71 6.79 11.60 -14.45
CA GLN A 71 5.80 11.29 -13.42
C GLN A 71 6.49 11.04 -12.09
N GLY A 72 5.94 11.63 -11.02
CA GLY A 72 6.31 11.20 -9.68
C GLY A 72 5.84 9.78 -9.43
N LEU A 73 6.61 9.00 -8.70
CA LEU A 73 6.08 7.79 -8.08
C LEU A 73 4.96 8.24 -7.11
N THR A 74 3.73 8.28 -7.59
CA THR A 74 2.62 8.10 -6.65
C THR A 74 2.85 6.74 -6.04
N ALA A 75 3.09 6.71 -4.74
CA ALA A 75 3.43 5.49 -4.03
C ALA A 75 2.47 4.38 -4.49
N VAL A 76 3.03 3.42 -5.21
CA VAL A 76 2.29 2.26 -5.68
C VAL A 76 1.75 1.57 -4.44
N ALA A 77 0.46 1.30 -4.47
CA ALA A 77 -0.29 0.75 -3.38
C ALA A 77 0.34 -0.52 -2.81
N GLY A 78 1.11 -0.35 -1.76
CA GLY A 78 1.50 -1.38 -0.82
C GLY A 78 0.91 -1.05 0.55
N LEU A 79 1.06 -1.92 1.51
CA LEU A 79 0.68 -1.67 2.89
C LEU A 79 1.44 -0.44 3.39
N ARG A 80 0.76 0.69 3.54
CA ARG A 80 1.39 1.96 3.95
C ARG A 80 1.62 2.03 5.45
N SER A 81 0.74 1.42 6.21
CA SER A 81 0.84 1.36 7.68
C SER A 81 -0.01 0.23 8.21
N MET A 82 0.32 -0.23 9.39
CA MET A 82 -0.46 -1.19 10.16
C MET A 82 -0.70 -0.60 11.55
N GLN A 83 -1.93 -0.70 12.03
CA GLN A 83 -2.30 -0.32 13.40
C GLN A 83 -2.87 -1.55 14.10
N VAL A 84 -2.45 -1.77 15.33
CA VAL A 84 -2.93 -2.86 16.18
C VAL A 84 -3.61 -2.26 17.41
N TRP A 85 -4.78 -2.75 17.72
CA TRP A 85 -5.58 -2.31 18.86
C TRP A 85 -5.66 -3.45 19.89
N THR A 86 -5.17 -3.16 21.10
CA THR A 86 -5.23 -4.08 22.25
C THR A 86 -6.17 -3.57 23.34
N SER A 87 -6.79 -2.42 23.11
CA SER A 87 -7.78 -1.78 23.98
C SER A 87 -8.78 -0.99 23.13
N ASN A 88 -9.90 -0.63 23.73
CA ASN A 88 -10.92 0.22 23.09
C ASN A 88 -10.33 1.56 22.63
N GLY A 89 -10.83 2.06 21.51
CA GLY A 89 -10.38 3.34 20.99
C GLY A 89 -11.17 3.80 19.77
N THR A 90 -10.63 4.79 19.09
CA THR A 90 -11.21 5.32 17.85
C THR A 90 -10.13 5.33 16.78
N TRP A 91 -10.38 4.61 15.69
CA TRP A 91 -9.58 4.73 14.49
C TRP A 91 -9.96 6.03 13.78
N ASN A 92 -8.97 6.85 13.46
CA ASN A 92 -9.14 8.04 12.63
C ASN A 92 -8.51 7.80 11.27
N ARG A 93 -9.20 8.14 10.20
CA ARG A 93 -8.70 7.94 8.84
C ARG A 93 -7.46 8.79 8.59
N PRO A 94 -6.30 8.17 8.28
CA PRO A 94 -5.12 8.92 7.85
C PRO A 94 -5.37 9.63 6.52
N SER A 95 -4.71 10.76 6.30
CA SER A 95 -4.81 11.51 5.05
C SER A 95 -4.39 10.66 3.85
N GLY A 96 -5.18 10.68 2.79
CA GLY A 96 -4.93 9.93 1.55
C GLY A 96 -5.17 8.42 1.65
N VAL A 97 -5.79 7.93 2.73
CA VAL A 97 -6.23 6.53 2.84
C VAL A 97 -7.67 6.43 2.38
N GLU A 98 -7.92 5.64 1.37
CA GLU A 98 -9.25 5.41 0.78
C GLU A 98 -9.77 4.00 1.07
N THR A 99 -8.86 3.04 1.27
CA THR A 99 -9.20 1.64 1.52
C THR A 99 -8.34 1.08 2.63
N ILE A 100 -8.96 0.29 3.51
CA ILE A 100 -8.28 -0.43 4.58
C ILE A 100 -8.68 -1.89 4.59
N GLN A 101 -7.75 -2.75 4.99
CA GLN A 101 -8.05 -4.12 5.37
C GLN A 101 -8.10 -4.19 6.88
N VAL A 102 -9.16 -4.76 7.41
CA VAL A 102 -9.41 -4.90 8.86
C VAL A 102 -9.59 -6.36 9.19
N THR A 103 -8.83 -6.83 10.18
CA THR A 103 -9.00 -8.15 10.79
C THR A 103 -9.41 -7.94 12.26
N VAL A 104 -10.54 -8.48 12.65
CA VAL A 104 -11.07 -8.40 14.02
C VAL A 104 -11.17 -9.79 14.60
N THR A 105 -10.55 -10.00 15.75
CA THR A 105 -10.64 -11.27 16.50
C THR A 105 -11.28 -11.02 17.84
N GLY A 106 -12.33 -11.78 18.17
CA GLY A 106 -12.97 -11.78 19.47
C GLY A 106 -12.07 -12.38 20.56
N ALA A 107 -12.40 -12.11 21.79
CA ALA A 107 -11.65 -12.63 22.92
C ALA A 107 -11.94 -14.12 23.14
N GLY A 108 -10.96 -14.86 23.59
CA GLY A 108 -11.14 -16.28 23.99
C GLY A 108 -11.91 -16.43 25.28
N GLY A 109 -12.61 -17.54 25.45
CA GLY A 109 -13.21 -17.97 26.69
C GLY A 109 -12.19 -18.50 27.69
N GLY A 110 -12.50 -18.45 28.97
CA GLY A 110 -11.70 -18.99 30.07
C GLY A 110 -11.85 -20.51 30.21
N GLY A 111 -10.79 -21.16 30.67
CA GLY A 111 -10.81 -22.60 31.03
C GLY A 111 -11.46 -22.86 32.38
N SER A 112 -11.87 -24.11 32.64
CA SER A 112 -12.32 -24.59 33.93
C SER A 112 -11.18 -25.25 34.70
N GLY A 113 -11.37 -25.42 35.99
CA GLY A 113 -10.41 -26.14 36.85
C GLY A 113 -10.35 -27.66 36.63
N TYR A 114 -11.26 -28.21 35.83
CA TYR A 114 -11.36 -29.63 35.51
C TYR A 114 -10.73 -30.03 34.19
N THR A 115 -9.79 -29.26 33.67
CA THR A 115 -9.04 -29.56 32.42
C THR A 115 -9.72 -29.14 31.12
N GLU A 116 -10.95 -28.59 31.15
CA GLU A 116 -11.58 -28.12 29.94
C GLU A 116 -11.07 -26.71 29.55
N SER A 117 -10.81 -26.54 28.29
CA SER A 117 -10.38 -25.25 27.71
C SER A 117 -11.57 -24.38 27.27
N GLY A 118 -11.44 -23.06 27.37
CA GLY A 118 -12.37 -22.14 26.74
C GLY A 118 -12.28 -22.17 25.21
N GLY A 119 -13.33 -21.72 24.55
CA GLY A 119 -13.39 -21.57 23.10
C GLY A 119 -12.55 -20.41 22.60
N ALA A 120 -12.01 -20.53 21.40
CA ALA A 120 -11.36 -19.42 20.71
C ALA A 120 -12.35 -18.31 20.35
N GLY A 121 -11.91 -17.07 20.26
CA GLY A 121 -12.69 -16.01 19.67
C GLY A 121 -12.83 -16.17 18.15
N GLY A 122 -13.98 -15.77 17.61
CA GLY A 122 -14.22 -15.73 16.16
C GLY A 122 -13.43 -14.62 15.49
N THR A 123 -13.11 -14.78 14.23
CA THR A 123 -12.37 -13.79 13.43
C THR A 123 -13.16 -13.37 12.21
N ALA A 124 -13.18 -12.09 11.93
CA ALA A 124 -13.72 -11.53 10.69
C ALA A 124 -12.66 -10.68 10.01
N GLU A 125 -12.56 -10.82 8.70
CA GLU A 125 -11.68 -10.00 7.87
C GLU A 125 -12.50 -9.30 6.79
N ARG A 126 -12.23 -8.01 6.57
CA ARG A 126 -12.93 -7.20 5.59
C ARG A 126 -12.02 -6.12 5.00
N VAL A 127 -12.17 -5.92 3.68
CA VAL A 127 -11.66 -4.74 2.99
C VAL A 127 -12.78 -3.69 2.97
N ILE A 128 -12.50 -2.48 3.40
CA ILE A 128 -13.48 -1.41 3.60
C ILE A 128 -13.04 -0.18 2.82
N ASP A 129 -13.93 0.36 1.99
CA ASP A 129 -13.80 1.71 1.45
C ASP A 129 -14.13 2.72 2.57
N VAL A 130 -13.17 3.57 2.89
CA VAL A 130 -13.27 4.58 3.94
C VAL A 130 -13.22 6.00 3.39
N THR A 131 -13.41 6.19 2.09
CA THR A 131 -13.37 7.50 1.42
C THR A 131 -14.29 8.51 2.11
N ASN A 132 -15.47 8.08 2.54
CA ASN A 132 -16.46 8.91 3.21
C ASN A 132 -16.52 8.71 4.73
N THR A 133 -15.51 8.00 5.32
CA THR A 133 -15.47 7.70 6.75
C THR A 133 -14.30 8.43 7.39
N SER A 134 -14.55 9.32 8.33
CA SER A 134 -13.49 10.05 9.04
C SER A 134 -12.94 9.29 10.24
N SER A 135 -13.81 8.52 10.94
CA SER A 135 -13.41 7.75 12.11
C SER A 135 -14.34 6.55 12.34
N VAL A 136 -13.84 5.55 13.03
CA VAL A 136 -14.58 4.33 13.41
C VAL A 136 -14.23 3.97 14.84
N SER A 137 -15.25 3.65 15.65
CA SER A 137 -15.06 3.13 17.00
C SER A 137 -14.47 1.71 16.95
N VAL A 138 -13.45 1.46 17.75
CA VAL A 138 -12.82 0.14 17.91
C VAL A 138 -13.16 -0.39 19.29
N THR A 139 -13.77 -1.55 19.34
CA THR A 139 -14.01 -2.29 20.57
C THR A 139 -13.12 -3.51 20.62
N VAL A 140 -12.42 -3.69 21.73
CA VAL A 140 -11.61 -4.87 21.99
C VAL A 140 -12.25 -5.66 23.13
N GLY A 141 -12.64 -6.89 22.86
CA GLY A 141 -13.30 -7.76 23.82
C GLY A 141 -12.35 -8.19 24.93
N ASN A 142 -12.83 -8.21 26.18
CA ASN A 142 -12.10 -8.76 27.30
C ASN A 142 -12.11 -10.29 27.23
N PRO A 143 -11.01 -10.96 27.58
CA PRO A 143 -10.95 -12.41 27.67
C PRO A 143 -11.86 -12.93 28.80
N GLY A 144 -12.35 -14.13 28.61
CA GLY A 144 -13.09 -14.85 29.68
C GLY A 144 -12.17 -15.24 30.81
N GLY A 145 -12.59 -15.04 32.05
CA GLY A 145 -11.86 -15.49 33.23
C GLY A 145 -11.81 -17.00 33.34
N GLY A 146 -10.63 -17.57 33.59
CA GLY A 146 -10.50 -18.96 34.02
C GLY A 146 -10.91 -19.14 35.48
N THR A 147 -11.30 -20.32 35.88
CA THR A 147 -11.65 -20.66 37.27
C THR A 147 -10.86 -21.83 37.79
N ASN A 148 -10.68 -21.87 39.12
CA ASN A 148 -10.08 -22.99 39.82
C ASN A 148 -11.18 -23.92 40.30
N TYR A 149 -10.90 -25.21 40.30
CA TYR A 149 -11.79 -26.27 40.80
C TYR A 149 -13.25 -26.17 40.32
N SER A 150 -14.25 -26.41 40.84
CA SER A 150 -15.64 -26.58 40.44
C SER A 150 -16.31 -25.41 39.67
N GLY A 151 -15.56 -24.40 39.22
CA GLY A 151 -16.09 -23.28 38.49
C GLY A 151 -16.10 -23.43 36.95
N CYS A 152 -17.09 -22.83 36.29
CA CYS A 152 -17.10 -22.72 34.85
C CYS A 152 -16.18 -21.57 34.38
N GLY A 153 -15.54 -21.72 33.25
CA GLY A 153 -14.84 -20.60 32.59
C GLY A 153 -15.81 -19.49 32.17
N GLY A 154 -15.39 -18.25 32.23
CA GLY A 154 -16.14 -17.11 31.71
C GLY A 154 -16.07 -17.07 30.18
N GLY A 155 -17.12 -16.55 29.51
CA GLY A 155 -17.08 -16.28 28.08
C GLY A 155 -16.20 -15.07 27.77
N GLY A 156 -15.51 -15.08 26.64
CA GLY A 156 -14.85 -13.92 26.07
C GLY A 156 -15.88 -12.93 25.49
N ASN A 157 -15.47 -11.70 25.34
CA ASN A 157 -16.33 -10.65 24.76
C ASN A 157 -16.04 -10.43 23.28
N THR A 158 -17.00 -9.84 22.60
CA THR A 158 -16.88 -9.48 21.18
C THR A 158 -15.92 -8.32 20.99
N SER A 159 -15.07 -8.41 19.97
CA SER A 159 -14.34 -7.27 19.40
C SER A 159 -15.04 -6.78 18.15
N SER A 160 -14.95 -5.48 17.84
CA SER A 160 -15.58 -4.92 16.64
C SER A 160 -14.84 -3.71 16.08
N PHE A 161 -14.96 -3.53 14.78
CA PHE A 161 -14.60 -2.31 14.08
C PHE A 161 -15.88 -1.62 13.61
N GLY A 162 -16.41 -0.75 14.46
CA GLY A 162 -17.71 -0.11 14.27
C GLY A 162 -18.82 -1.12 13.94
N GLY A 163 -19.64 -0.77 12.97
CA GLY A 163 -20.65 -1.67 12.40
C GLY A 163 -20.16 -2.48 11.19
N TYR A 164 -18.87 -2.43 10.84
CA TYR A 164 -18.36 -3.05 9.63
C TYR A 164 -18.10 -4.54 9.77
N CYS A 165 -17.42 -4.94 10.83
CA CYS A 165 -17.12 -6.33 11.13
C CYS A 165 -16.86 -6.55 12.62
N SER A 166 -17.06 -7.77 13.08
CA SER A 166 -16.83 -8.16 14.47
C SER A 166 -16.40 -9.62 14.59
N GLY A 167 -15.62 -9.91 15.62
CA GLY A 167 -15.31 -11.26 16.06
C GLY A 167 -16.02 -11.53 17.39
N GLY A 168 -16.88 -12.53 17.43
CA GLY A 168 -17.57 -12.96 18.63
C GLY A 168 -16.61 -13.56 19.65
N GLY A 169 -16.89 -13.39 20.92
CA GLY A 169 -16.10 -14.05 21.99
C GLY A 169 -16.33 -15.56 22.03
N GLY A 170 -15.29 -16.31 22.37
CA GLY A 170 -15.39 -17.73 22.64
C GLY A 170 -16.13 -18.02 23.94
N GLN A 171 -16.86 -19.13 24.02
CA GLN A 171 -17.51 -19.56 25.23
C GLN A 171 -16.49 -20.03 26.29
N GLY A 172 -16.81 -19.82 27.55
CA GLY A 172 -16.04 -20.41 28.62
C GLY A 172 -16.24 -21.92 28.70
N ALA A 173 -15.28 -22.58 29.32
CA ALA A 173 -15.35 -24.02 29.58
C ALA A 173 -16.57 -24.37 30.45
N ASN A 174 -17.20 -25.52 30.18
CA ASN A 174 -18.35 -25.98 30.91
C ASN A 174 -17.90 -26.65 32.22
N CYS A 175 -18.51 -26.31 33.34
CA CYS A 175 -18.21 -26.86 34.67
C CYS A 175 -19.08 -28.10 35.05
N ARG A 176 -19.98 -28.48 34.19
CA ARG A 176 -20.94 -29.55 34.50
C ARG A 176 -20.47 -30.89 33.91
N GLN A 177 -19.48 -31.53 34.52
CA GLN A 177 -19.12 -32.94 34.34
C GLN A 177 -19.22 -33.57 32.92
N GLN A 178 -19.37 -32.76 31.87
CA GLN A 178 -19.53 -33.28 30.52
C GLN A 178 -18.24 -33.18 29.68
N HIS A 179 -17.12 -32.79 30.29
CA HIS A 179 -15.80 -32.70 29.64
C HIS A 179 -15.84 -32.03 28.27
N ALA A 180 -16.72 -31.02 28.08
CA ALA A 180 -16.82 -30.27 26.86
C ALA A 180 -16.14 -28.92 27.00
N GLY A 181 -15.13 -28.67 26.17
CA GLY A 181 -14.54 -27.34 26.03
C GLY A 181 -15.56 -26.31 25.57
N GLY A 182 -15.24 -25.03 25.75
CA GLY A 182 -16.07 -23.93 25.26
C GLY A 182 -16.10 -23.90 23.72
N VAL A 183 -17.28 -23.56 23.19
CA VAL A 183 -17.44 -23.39 21.73
C VAL A 183 -16.75 -22.10 21.27
N GLY A 184 -16.14 -22.12 20.10
CA GLY A 184 -15.55 -20.93 19.48
C GLY A 184 -16.59 -19.87 19.18
N GLY A 185 -16.19 -18.60 19.20
CA GLY A 185 -16.98 -17.49 18.70
C GLY A 185 -17.03 -17.47 17.17
N ASN A 186 -17.97 -16.73 16.60
CA ASN A 186 -18.11 -16.58 15.15
C ASN A 186 -17.69 -15.18 14.71
N GLY A 187 -17.02 -15.08 13.56
CA GLY A 187 -16.83 -13.84 12.84
C GLY A 187 -18.15 -13.37 12.21
N SER A 188 -18.32 -12.07 12.04
CA SER A 188 -19.50 -11.48 11.41
C SER A 188 -19.15 -10.20 10.64
N GLY A 189 -19.87 -9.94 9.55
CA GLY A 189 -19.70 -8.74 8.72
C GLY A 189 -18.45 -8.72 7.85
N GLY A 190 -17.58 -9.73 7.95
CA GLY A 190 -16.39 -9.87 7.11
C GLY A 190 -16.70 -10.47 5.74
N THR A 191 -15.77 -10.32 4.82
CA THR A 191 -15.71 -11.11 3.58
C THR A 191 -15.28 -12.55 3.90
N LEU A 192 -14.42 -12.68 4.90
CA LEU A 192 -14.06 -13.94 5.53
C LEU A 192 -14.52 -13.90 6.99
N ASN A 193 -15.23 -14.91 7.46
CA ASN A 193 -15.68 -15.06 8.84
C ASN A 193 -15.36 -16.49 9.30
N VAL A 194 -14.67 -16.60 10.43
CA VAL A 194 -14.25 -17.87 11.07
C VAL A 194 -14.63 -17.85 12.53
#